data_24117f887d265cc54d59bd6fb3c04e0e
#
_entry.id   24117f887d265cc54d59bd6fb3c04e0e
#
_cell.length_a   1.000
_cell.length_b   1.000
_cell.length_c   1.000
_cell.angle_alpha   90.00
_cell.angle_beta   90.00
_cell.angle_gamma   90.00
#
_symmetry.space_group_name_H-M   'P 1'
#
loop_
_entity.id
_entity.type
_entity.pdbx_description
1 polymer ?
#
loop_
_entity_poly.entity_id
_entity_poly.type
_entity_poly.pdbx_seq_one_letter_code
_entity_poly.pdbx_strand_id
1 'polypeptide(L)'
;MKKYTNGKYIEMTPAEIAAMQEEAAQAEAEEKRRPLSFSEVQEMLVRQQINTIAVDDQTALRMRKYYPTFSELVGQTVKKGTKFRATDSEDSDLYTVIQPELTIQEHYPPGVGTESLYTRIDEQHDGTKYDPIQYNGNMALQSGKYYTQNNILYLCNRDTVNPVYNALAELVGLYVKVG
;
A
#
# COMPACT_ATOMS: atom_id res chain seq x y z
N MET A 1 2.96 -28.59 17.64
CA MET A 1 3.98 -28.00 16.75
C MET A 1 4.88 -29.12 16.23
N LYS A 2 5.35 -29.06 14.97
CA LYS A 2 6.17 -30.12 14.36
C LYS A 2 7.54 -29.58 14.01
N LYS A 3 8.61 -30.38 14.27
CA LYS A 3 9.98 -30.11 13.81
C LYS A 3 10.36 -31.03 12.67
N TYR A 4 11.25 -30.57 11.80
CA TYR A 4 11.80 -31.39 10.71
C TYR A 4 13.15 -31.97 11.13
N THR A 5 13.25 -33.29 11.18
CA THR A 5 14.48 -33.98 11.58
C THR A 5 14.63 -35.25 10.73
N ASN A 6 15.82 -35.46 10.15
CA ASN A 6 16.15 -36.65 9.35
C ASN A 6 15.13 -36.98 8.23
N GLY A 7 14.67 -35.95 7.50
CA GLY A 7 13.76 -36.16 6.38
C GLY A 7 12.28 -36.36 6.76
N LYS A 8 11.92 -36.23 8.06
CA LYS A 8 10.54 -36.46 8.54
C LYS A 8 10.08 -35.33 9.46
N TYR A 9 8.77 -35.05 9.44
CA TYR A 9 8.12 -34.18 10.42
C TYR A 9 7.74 -35.01 11.66
N ILE A 10 8.27 -34.62 12.82
CA ILE A 10 8.01 -35.24 14.12
C ILE A 10 7.30 -34.20 15.01
N GLU A 11 6.32 -34.63 15.79
CA GLU A 11 5.68 -33.75 16.78
C GLU A 11 6.69 -33.42 17.91
N MET A 12 6.73 -32.14 18.26
CA MET A 12 7.56 -31.64 19.35
C MET A 12 6.93 -32.00 20.69
N THR A 13 7.75 -32.39 21.64
CA THR A 13 7.30 -32.57 23.00
C THR A 13 6.97 -31.24 23.69
N PRO A 14 6.14 -31.24 24.76
CA PRO A 14 5.88 -30.04 25.54
C PRO A 14 7.13 -29.32 26.04
N ALA A 15 8.16 -30.08 26.44
CA ALA A 15 9.44 -29.56 26.90
C ALA A 15 10.22 -28.85 25.79
N GLU A 16 10.24 -29.40 24.57
CA GLU A 16 10.87 -28.75 23.40
C GLU A 16 10.14 -27.47 22.97
N ILE A 17 8.81 -27.45 23.07
CA ILE A 17 8.02 -26.26 22.79
C ILE A 17 8.33 -25.17 23.83
N ALA A 18 8.39 -25.53 25.11
CA ALA A 18 8.71 -24.59 26.18
C ALA A 18 10.14 -24.02 26.04
N ALA A 19 11.13 -24.85 25.73
CA ALA A 19 12.51 -24.42 25.49
C ALA A 19 12.61 -23.44 24.31
N MET A 20 11.91 -23.72 23.21
CA MET A 20 11.87 -22.84 22.04
C MET A 20 11.17 -21.50 22.33
N GLN A 21 10.12 -21.52 23.16
CA GLN A 21 9.43 -20.29 23.58
C GLN A 21 10.32 -19.45 24.50
N GLU A 22 11.07 -20.09 25.41
CA GLU A 22 12.02 -19.41 26.29
C GLU A 22 13.18 -18.79 25.49
N GLU A 23 13.75 -19.52 24.54
CA GLU A 23 14.81 -19.03 23.65
C GLU A 23 14.30 -17.83 22.81
N ALA A 24 13.08 -17.92 22.26
CA ALA A 24 12.46 -16.81 21.52
C ALA A 24 12.23 -15.59 22.42
N ALA A 25 11.78 -15.79 23.65
CA ALA A 25 11.59 -14.68 24.61
C ALA A 25 12.91 -14.03 25.03
N GLN A 26 13.98 -14.83 25.19
CA GLN A 26 15.32 -14.31 25.48
C GLN A 26 15.85 -13.49 24.29
N ALA A 27 15.75 -14.01 23.07
CA ALA A 27 16.17 -13.30 21.86
C ALA A 27 15.41 -11.98 21.68
N GLU A 28 14.10 -11.97 21.93
CA GLU A 28 13.29 -10.72 21.89
C GLU A 28 13.73 -9.72 22.99
N ALA A 29 14.07 -10.21 24.18
CA ALA A 29 14.55 -9.36 25.26
C ALA A 29 15.94 -8.77 24.97
N GLU A 30 16.82 -9.52 24.31
CA GLU A 30 18.14 -9.02 23.87
C GLU A 30 17.99 -7.99 22.76
N GLU A 31 17.11 -8.24 21.76
CA GLU A 31 16.82 -7.31 20.69
C GLU A 31 16.30 -5.97 21.22
N LYS A 32 15.42 -5.98 22.22
CA LYS A 32 14.90 -4.77 22.88
C LYS A 32 15.97 -3.99 23.68
N ARG A 33 17.07 -4.65 24.07
CA ARG A 33 18.16 -4.01 24.85
C ARG A 33 19.30 -3.49 23.98
N ARG A 34 19.43 -3.98 22.73
CA ARG A 34 20.51 -3.51 21.87
C ARG A 34 20.35 -2.01 21.56
N PRO A 35 21.45 -1.28 21.43
CA PRO A 35 21.40 0.09 20.93
C PRO A 35 20.81 0.12 19.52
N LEU A 36 19.96 1.10 19.25
CA LEU A 36 19.45 1.33 17.90
C LEU A 36 20.59 1.80 16.98
N SER A 37 20.60 1.30 15.78
CA SER A 37 21.48 1.80 14.71
C SER A 37 21.07 3.21 14.29
N PHE A 38 21.97 3.93 13.67
CA PHE A 38 21.68 5.25 13.13
C PHE A 38 20.49 5.24 12.15
N SER A 39 20.40 4.22 11.29
CA SER A 39 19.30 4.07 10.35
C SER A 39 17.94 3.89 11.05
N GLU A 40 17.88 3.08 12.10
CA GLU A 40 16.65 2.87 12.88
C GLU A 40 16.21 4.14 13.62
N VAL A 41 17.16 4.90 14.15
CA VAL A 41 16.85 6.20 14.77
C VAL A 41 16.31 7.18 13.72
N GLN A 42 16.95 7.25 12.54
CA GLN A 42 16.45 8.10 11.45
C GLN A 42 15.03 7.71 11.01
N GLU A 43 14.78 6.42 10.83
CA GLU A 43 13.45 5.93 10.44
C GLU A 43 12.39 6.29 11.48
N MET A 44 12.69 6.09 12.76
CA MET A 44 11.80 6.46 13.86
C MET A 44 11.47 7.96 13.87
N LEU A 45 12.46 8.82 13.66
CA LEU A 45 12.26 10.27 13.58
C LEU A 45 11.41 10.66 12.37
N VAL A 46 11.65 10.04 11.21
CA VAL A 46 10.84 10.27 10.01
C VAL A 46 9.39 9.86 10.26
N ARG A 47 9.16 8.67 10.81
CA ARG A 47 7.80 8.18 11.13
C ARG A 47 7.05 9.08 12.10
N GLN A 48 7.73 9.65 13.11
CA GLN A 48 7.10 10.58 14.05
C GLN A 48 6.65 11.89 13.39
N GLN A 49 7.34 12.33 12.35
CA GLN A 49 7.11 13.63 11.73
C GLN A 49 6.45 13.56 10.35
N ILE A 50 6.29 12.39 9.76
CA ILE A 50 5.87 12.24 8.38
C ILE A 50 4.54 12.95 8.07
N ASN A 51 3.58 12.90 8.97
CA ASN A 51 2.29 13.56 8.83
C ASN A 51 2.30 15.07 9.20
N THR A 52 3.42 15.60 9.67
CA THR A 52 3.58 17.02 9.92
C THR A 52 4.18 17.76 8.71
N ILE A 53 4.79 17.03 7.79
CA ILE A 53 5.42 17.56 6.59
C ILE A 53 4.38 17.60 5.47
N ALA A 54 4.15 18.76 4.89
CA ALA A 54 3.27 18.91 3.75
C ALA A 54 3.99 18.41 2.49
N VAL A 55 3.60 17.25 2.00
CA VAL A 55 4.04 16.67 0.73
C VAL A 55 2.84 16.36 -0.17
N ASP A 56 3.05 16.45 -1.48
CA ASP A 56 2.04 16.01 -2.45
C ASP A 56 1.84 14.48 -2.39
N ASP A 57 0.77 13.99 -2.98
CA ASP A 57 0.37 12.60 -2.91
C ASP A 57 1.36 11.66 -3.61
N GLN A 58 1.99 12.11 -4.71
CA GLN A 58 2.99 11.28 -5.42
C GLN A 58 4.28 11.13 -4.61
N THR A 59 4.71 12.19 -3.95
CA THR A 59 5.82 12.13 -2.99
C THR A 59 5.48 11.24 -1.80
N ALA A 60 4.25 11.35 -1.27
CA ALA A 60 3.77 10.50 -0.18
C ALA A 60 3.79 9.01 -0.56
N LEU A 61 3.37 8.64 -1.77
CA LEU A 61 3.44 7.25 -2.26
C LEU A 61 4.87 6.71 -2.28
N ARG A 62 5.86 7.51 -2.66
CA ARG A 62 7.28 7.13 -2.64
C ARG A 62 7.83 6.95 -1.23
N MET A 63 7.17 7.56 -0.23
CA MET A 63 7.53 7.49 1.18
C MET A 63 6.56 6.60 1.99
N ARG A 64 5.70 5.81 1.31
CA ARG A 64 4.58 5.09 1.93
C ARG A 64 4.97 4.25 3.15
N LYS A 65 6.11 3.59 3.13
CA LYS A 65 6.60 2.73 4.22
C LYS A 65 6.79 3.47 5.57
N TYR A 66 6.98 4.77 5.53
CA TYR A 66 7.18 5.58 6.75
C TYR A 66 5.88 6.04 7.38
N TYR A 67 4.74 6.00 6.65
CA TYR A 67 3.45 6.36 7.24
C TYR A 67 2.98 5.28 8.21
N PRO A 68 2.27 5.68 9.29
CA PRO A 68 1.67 4.72 10.21
C PRO A 68 0.69 3.81 9.49
N THR A 69 0.42 2.65 10.04
CA THR A 69 -0.62 1.75 9.56
C THR A 69 -1.98 2.13 10.15
N PHE A 70 -3.05 1.63 9.55
CA PHE A 70 -4.40 1.79 10.10
C PHE A 70 -4.46 1.27 11.54
N SER A 71 -3.91 0.09 11.81
CA SER A 71 -3.89 -0.54 13.13
C SER A 71 -3.17 0.31 14.20
N GLU A 72 -2.07 0.97 13.81
CA GLU A 72 -1.35 1.88 14.71
C GLU A 72 -2.16 3.14 15.07
N LEU A 73 -3.13 3.53 14.23
CA LEU A 73 -3.97 4.71 14.44
C LEU A 73 -5.29 4.41 15.14
N VAL A 74 -5.69 3.15 15.29
CA VAL A 74 -6.93 2.78 15.99
C VAL A 74 -6.98 3.39 17.38
N GLY A 75 -8.11 4.05 17.70
CA GLY A 75 -8.30 4.79 18.96
C GLY A 75 -7.72 6.19 19.00
N GLN A 76 -6.93 6.60 18.01
CA GLN A 76 -6.37 7.95 17.92
C GLN A 76 -7.31 8.88 17.16
N THR A 77 -7.34 10.15 17.58
CA THR A 77 -8.04 11.21 16.86
C THR A 77 -7.04 11.93 15.95
N VAL A 78 -7.31 11.91 14.66
CA VAL A 78 -6.47 12.46 13.60
C VAL A 78 -7.18 13.57 12.84
N LYS A 79 -6.41 14.42 12.16
CA LYS A 79 -6.94 15.55 11.39
C LYS A 79 -7.02 15.20 9.90
N LYS A 80 -7.82 15.98 9.16
CA LYS A 80 -7.85 15.95 7.72
C LYS A 80 -6.44 16.06 7.13
N GLY A 81 -6.15 15.22 6.13
CA GLY A 81 -4.85 15.16 5.47
C GLY A 81 -3.86 14.19 6.14
N THR A 82 -4.19 13.61 7.31
CA THR A 82 -3.38 12.53 7.89
C THR A 82 -3.35 11.36 6.91
N LYS A 83 -2.13 10.92 6.55
CA LYS A 83 -1.91 9.79 5.65
C LYS A 83 -1.51 8.56 6.43
N PHE A 84 -1.97 7.39 5.97
CA PHE A 84 -1.68 6.12 6.63
C PHE A 84 -1.80 4.94 5.64
N ARG A 85 -1.12 3.84 5.94
CA ARG A 85 -1.19 2.59 5.17
C ARG A 85 -2.37 1.73 5.63
N ALA A 86 -3.01 1.04 4.69
CA ALA A 86 -4.11 0.11 5.02
C ALA A 86 -3.64 -1.07 5.86
N THR A 87 -2.44 -1.60 5.59
CA THR A 87 -1.85 -2.78 6.23
C THR A 87 -0.38 -2.55 6.58
N ASP A 88 0.25 -3.53 7.23
CA ASP A 88 1.66 -3.50 7.61
C ASP A 88 2.62 -3.75 6.43
N SER A 89 2.12 -4.19 5.28
CA SER A 89 2.94 -4.38 4.07
C SER A 89 3.56 -3.05 3.62
N GLU A 90 4.81 -3.08 3.18
CA GLU A 90 5.49 -1.90 2.63
C GLU A 90 4.82 -1.38 1.35
N ASP A 91 4.22 -2.28 0.55
CA ASP A 91 3.50 -1.98 -0.69
C ASP A 91 1.99 -1.76 -0.46
N SER A 92 1.57 -1.63 0.80
CA SER A 92 0.18 -1.37 1.14
C SER A 92 -0.34 -0.08 0.52
N ASP A 93 -1.63 -0.08 0.15
CA ASP A 93 -2.32 1.14 -0.28
C ASP A 93 -2.20 2.24 0.77
N LEU A 94 -1.97 3.46 0.29
CA LEU A 94 -1.91 4.67 1.11
C LEU A 94 -3.25 5.40 1.03
N TYR A 95 -3.74 5.83 2.19
CA TYR A 95 -4.99 6.56 2.33
C TYR A 95 -4.76 7.92 2.99
N THR A 96 -5.65 8.86 2.74
CA THR A 96 -5.70 10.15 3.43
C THR A 96 -7.06 10.34 4.11
N VAL A 97 -7.06 10.89 5.32
CA VAL A 97 -8.27 11.27 6.06
C VAL A 97 -8.89 12.52 5.42
N ILE A 98 -10.20 12.46 5.12
CA ILE A 98 -10.92 13.58 4.49
C ILE A 98 -11.81 14.36 5.47
N GLN A 99 -12.12 13.79 6.63
CA GLN A 99 -12.86 14.46 7.69
C GLN A 99 -12.00 15.49 8.42
N PRO A 100 -12.54 16.64 8.84
CA PRO A 100 -11.76 17.67 9.58
C PRO A 100 -11.07 17.11 10.81
N GLU A 101 -11.74 16.23 11.54
CA GLU A 101 -11.27 15.49 12.70
C GLU A 101 -11.96 14.12 12.72
N LEU A 102 -11.20 13.06 12.94
CA LEU A 102 -11.71 11.68 12.90
C LEU A 102 -11.02 10.83 13.97
N THR A 103 -11.80 10.17 14.83
CA THR A 103 -11.28 9.10 15.68
C THR A 103 -11.32 7.79 14.90
N ILE A 104 -10.15 7.20 14.67
CA ILE A 104 -10.00 5.96 13.90
C ILE A 104 -10.59 4.80 14.71
N GLN A 105 -11.51 4.06 14.10
CA GLN A 105 -12.21 2.93 14.73
C GLN A 105 -11.90 1.64 13.98
N GLU A 106 -11.61 0.58 14.70
CA GLU A 106 -11.23 -0.73 14.16
C GLU A 106 -12.27 -1.29 13.16
N HIS A 107 -13.57 -1.01 13.41
CA HIS A 107 -14.67 -1.52 12.59
C HIS A 107 -14.87 -0.77 11.26
N TYR A 108 -14.13 0.31 11.02
CA TYR A 108 -14.17 1.09 9.79
C TYR A 108 -12.81 1.15 9.11
N PRO A 109 -12.27 0.00 8.66
CA PRO A 109 -11.01 -0.02 7.91
C PRO A 109 -11.16 0.72 6.57
N PRO A 110 -10.05 1.24 5.99
CA PRO A 110 -10.11 1.91 4.71
C PRO A 110 -10.51 0.94 3.60
N GLY A 111 -11.40 1.38 2.71
CA GLY A 111 -11.90 0.56 1.59
C GLY A 111 -13.36 0.86 1.26
N VAL A 112 -14.03 -0.16 0.71
CA VAL A 112 -15.44 -0.05 0.31
C VAL A 112 -16.33 0.22 1.53
N GLY A 113 -17.14 1.27 1.44
CA GLY A 113 -18.08 1.69 2.50
C GLY A 113 -17.50 2.72 3.48
N THR A 114 -16.23 3.10 3.34
CA THR A 114 -15.57 4.12 4.16
C THR A 114 -15.04 5.31 3.34
N GLU A 115 -15.51 5.48 2.11
CA GLU A 115 -15.10 6.55 1.20
C GLU A 115 -15.44 7.96 1.72
N SER A 116 -16.38 8.07 2.66
CA SER A 116 -16.69 9.31 3.36
C SER A 116 -15.68 9.67 4.45
N LEU A 117 -14.83 8.75 4.86
CA LEU A 117 -13.81 8.92 5.91
C LEU A 117 -12.41 9.06 5.32
N TYR A 118 -12.12 8.26 4.30
CA TYR A 118 -10.81 8.11 3.71
C TYR A 118 -10.87 8.14 2.18
N THR A 119 -9.82 8.68 1.58
CA THR A 119 -9.61 8.58 0.13
C THR A 119 -8.28 7.86 -0.12
N ARG A 120 -8.31 6.85 -0.99
CA ARG A 120 -7.09 6.19 -1.46
C ARG A 120 -6.26 7.16 -2.29
N ILE A 121 -4.97 7.15 -2.07
CA ILE A 121 -4.01 7.90 -2.88
C ILE A 121 -3.54 6.96 -3.99
N ASP A 122 -3.90 7.27 -5.24
CA ASP A 122 -3.53 6.50 -6.41
C ASP A 122 -2.31 7.10 -7.10
N GLU A 123 -1.50 6.24 -7.70
CA GLU A 123 -0.40 6.68 -8.55
C GLU A 123 -0.96 7.45 -9.76
N GLN A 124 -0.40 8.62 -10.01
CA GLN A 124 -0.68 9.37 -11.22
C GLN A 124 0.33 8.98 -12.28
N HIS A 125 -0.19 8.47 -13.39
CA HIS A 125 0.61 8.09 -14.54
C HIS A 125 0.51 9.15 -15.61
N ASP A 126 1.65 9.56 -16.17
CA ASP A 126 1.69 10.58 -17.21
C ASP A 126 1.11 10.10 -18.55
N GLY A 127 0.89 8.80 -18.71
CA GLY A 127 0.43 8.19 -19.95
C GLY A 127 1.51 8.21 -21.03
N THR A 128 2.78 8.19 -20.65
CA THR A 128 3.89 8.00 -21.57
C THR A 128 4.13 6.50 -21.82
N LYS A 129 4.98 6.17 -22.78
CA LYS A 129 5.35 4.77 -23.05
C LYS A 129 6.03 4.10 -21.84
N TYR A 130 6.74 4.88 -21.04
CA TYR A 130 7.50 4.38 -19.87
C TYR A 130 6.71 4.50 -18.56
N ASP A 131 5.61 5.26 -18.58
CA ASP A 131 4.70 5.47 -17.46
C ASP A 131 3.25 5.45 -17.97
N PRO A 132 2.75 4.26 -18.40
CA PRO A 132 1.42 4.13 -18.97
C PRO A 132 0.34 4.13 -17.88
N ILE A 133 -0.80 4.71 -18.19
CA ILE A 133 -1.98 4.73 -17.32
C ILE A 133 -2.53 3.29 -17.21
N GLN A 134 -2.73 2.81 -15.99
CA GLN A 134 -3.37 1.52 -15.75
C GLN A 134 -4.87 1.63 -16.12
N TYR A 135 -5.30 0.87 -17.13
CA TYR A 135 -6.70 0.86 -17.54
C TYR A 135 -7.53 -0.04 -16.61
N ASN A 136 -8.56 0.56 -16.00
CA ASN A 136 -9.41 -0.12 -15.01
C ASN A 136 -10.75 -0.64 -15.58
N GLY A 137 -10.99 -0.50 -16.89
CA GLY A 137 -12.24 -0.91 -17.52
C GLY A 137 -13.39 0.09 -17.39
N ASN A 138 -13.13 1.29 -16.87
CA ASN A 138 -14.13 2.36 -16.73
C ASN A 138 -13.44 3.72 -16.71
N MET A 139 -12.88 4.13 -17.85
CA MET A 139 -12.26 5.45 -17.98
C MET A 139 -12.31 5.96 -19.43
N ALA A 140 -12.30 7.29 -19.57
CA ALA A 140 -12.13 7.93 -20.87
C ALA A 140 -10.67 7.83 -21.31
N LEU A 141 -10.46 7.53 -22.58
CA LEU A 141 -9.14 7.45 -23.19
C LEU A 141 -8.81 8.77 -23.89
N GLN A 142 -7.55 9.19 -23.76
CA GLN A 142 -7.02 10.41 -24.36
C GLN A 142 -6.02 10.07 -25.46
N SER A 143 -6.18 10.67 -26.61
CA SER A 143 -5.28 10.50 -27.74
C SER A 143 -3.83 10.89 -27.39
N GLY A 144 -2.86 10.10 -27.82
CA GLY A 144 -1.44 10.32 -27.53
C GLY A 144 -0.98 9.73 -26.19
N LYS A 145 -1.92 9.25 -25.33
CA LYS A 145 -1.58 8.61 -24.07
C LYS A 145 -1.44 7.10 -24.24
N TYR A 146 -0.53 6.53 -23.46
CA TYR A 146 -0.34 5.09 -23.33
C TYR A 146 -1.14 4.56 -22.16
N TYR A 147 -1.75 3.41 -22.36
CA TYR A 147 -2.51 2.66 -21.35
C TYR A 147 -1.97 1.25 -21.28
N THR A 148 -2.08 0.63 -20.10
CA THR A 148 -1.72 -0.77 -19.93
C THR A 148 -2.90 -1.55 -19.37
N GLN A 149 -3.13 -2.76 -19.90
CA GLN A 149 -4.09 -3.73 -19.40
C GLN A 149 -3.55 -5.13 -19.63
N ASN A 150 -3.58 -5.98 -18.60
CA ASN A 150 -3.05 -7.35 -18.64
C ASN A 150 -1.59 -7.43 -19.13
N ASN A 151 -0.75 -6.47 -18.70
CA ASN A 151 0.65 -6.32 -19.11
C ASN A 151 0.87 -6.04 -20.61
N ILE A 152 -0.18 -5.67 -21.34
CA ILE A 152 -0.08 -5.25 -22.74
C ILE A 152 -0.18 -3.73 -22.79
N LEU A 153 0.75 -3.11 -23.52
CA LEU A 153 0.79 -1.67 -23.72
C LEU A 153 -0.06 -1.28 -24.94
N TYR A 154 -0.85 -0.23 -24.81
CA TYR A 154 -1.69 0.33 -25.87
C TYR A 154 -1.45 1.83 -25.99
N LEU A 155 -1.32 2.31 -27.21
CA LEU A 155 -1.33 3.76 -27.50
C LEU A 155 -2.73 4.16 -27.95
N CYS A 156 -3.35 5.11 -27.24
CA CYS A 156 -4.60 5.71 -27.66
C CYS A 156 -4.35 6.65 -28.85
N ASN A 157 -5.10 6.46 -29.93
CA ASN A 157 -5.00 7.24 -31.14
C ASN A 157 -6.23 8.15 -31.38
N ARG A 158 -7.24 8.04 -30.50
CA ARG A 158 -8.47 8.85 -30.59
C ARG A 158 -9.13 8.96 -29.21
N ASP A 159 -9.54 10.18 -28.84
CA ASP A 159 -10.29 10.44 -27.61
C ASP A 159 -11.63 9.72 -27.59
N THR A 160 -12.02 9.17 -26.45
CA THR A 160 -13.35 8.56 -26.28
C THR A 160 -14.38 9.51 -25.66
N VAL A 161 -13.95 10.68 -25.13
CA VAL A 161 -14.78 11.70 -24.46
C VAL A 161 -15.48 11.13 -23.22
N ASN A 162 -16.21 10.03 -23.37
CA ASN A 162 -16.89 9.31 -22.29
C ASN A 162 -16.10 8.07 -21.86
N PRO A 163 -16.26 7.60 -20.62
CA PRO A 163 -15.69 6.35 -20.18
C PRO A 163 -16.10 5.17 -21.09
N VAL A 164 -15.14 4.32 -21.42
CA VAL A 164 -15.37 3.05 -22.14
C VAL A 164 -15.23 1.89 -21.16
N TYR A 165 -16.02 0.85 -21.40
CA TYR A 165 -16.12 -0.31 -20.50
C TYR A 165 -15.57 -1.59 -21.12
N ASN A 166 -15.23 -1.55 -22.40
CA ASN A 166 -14.66 -2.67 -23.14
C ASN A 166 -13.20 -2.87 -22.78
N ALA A 167 -12.69 -4.10 -22.86
CA ALA A 167 -11.27 -4.35 -22.76
C ALA A 167 -10.51 -3.61 -23.86
N LEU A 168 -9.28 -3.11 -23.57
CA LEU A 168 -8.47 -2.39 -24.56
C LEU A 168 -8.19 -3.23 -25.82
N ALA A 169 -8.08 -4.55 -25.67
CA ALA A 169 -7.91 -5.46 -26.81
C ALA A 169 -9.08 -5.40 -27.80
N GLU A 170 -10.30 -5.16 -27.34
CA GLU A 170 -11.51 -5.03 -28.17
C GLU A 170 -11.60 -3.65 -28.85
N LEU A 171 -10.86 -2.68 -28.33
CA LEU A 171 -10.82 -1.32 -28.86
C LEU A 171 -9.68 -1.09 -29.87
N VAL A 172 -8.89 -2.14 -30.16
CA VAL A 172 -7.81 -2.07 -31.14
C VAL A 172 -8.38 -1.80 -32.54
N GLY A 173 -7.82 -0.79 -33.21
CA GLY A 173 -8.29 -0.33 -34.52
C GLY A 173 -9.44 0.68 -34.48
N LEU A 174 -10.09 0.86 -33.30
CA LEU A 174 -11.12 1.86 -33.09
C LEU A 174 -10.57 3.09 -32.34
N TYR A 175 -9.98 2.87 -31.17
CA TYR A 175 -9.48 3.92 -30.28
C TYR A 175 -8.03 3.73 -29.88
N VAL A 176 -7.54 2.50 -29.92
CA VAL A 176 -6.16 2.17 -29.51
C VAL A 176 -5.46 1.30 -30.54
N LYS A 177 -4.12 1.28 -30.47
CA LYS A 177 -3.26 0.29 -31.14
C LYS A 177 -2.31 -0.30 -30.12
N VAL A 178 -1.85 -1.51 -30.34
CA VAL A 178 -0.79 -2.13 -29.52
C VAL A 178 0.48 -1.28 -29.66
N GLY A 179 1.09 -0.94 -28.49
CA GLY A 179 2.21 0.01 -28.37
C GLY A 179 3.60 -0.62 -28.52
#